data_ec6bbcd5b5759c350775fb27d8c020d6
#
_entry.id   ec6bbcd5b5759c350775fb27d8c020d6
#
_cell.length_a   1.000
_cell.length_b   1.000
_cell.length_c   1.000
_cell.angle_alpha   90.00
_cell.angle_beta   90.00
_cell.angle_gamma   90.00
#
_symmetry.space_group_name_H-M   'P 1'
#
loop_
_entity.id
_entity.type
_entity.pdbx_description
1 polymer ?
#
loop_
_entity_poly.entity_id
_entity_poly.type
_entity_poly.pdbx_seq_one_letter_code
_entity_poly.pdbx_strand_id
1 'polypeptide(L)'
;YVILCTFYLVQVFFIHTVLLAMLKLLCRSPYLPYAGTLIYILGSFWTIQTYSRFGASLPQEFGMIFVIPSVYFLIRFFQTEKEKLKTKETKLILGCFALAFSLTLAIHFYGTMIAGLCCIGIAGGFCLRFLNREYFRRIMITGIISVFLAVLPMGIAFVGGTPLQGSLGWGLSVINGG
;
A
#
# COMPACT_ATOMS: atom_id res chain seq x y z
N TYR A 1 -15.75 21.90 -7.04
CA TYR A 1 -15.93 21.72 -5.58
C TYR A 1 -16.60 20.37 -5.26
N VAL A 2 -17.75 20.05 -5.89
CA VAL A 2 -18.49 18.79 -5.63
C VAL A 2 -17.60 17.55 -5.86
N ILE A 3 -16.85 17.50 -6.97
CA ILE A 3 -15.97 16.38 -7.32
C ILE A 3 -14.88 16.17 -6.23
N LEU A 4 -14.28 17.25 -5.73
CA LEU A 4 -13.27 17.17 -4.67
C LEU A 4 -13.84 16.65 -3.35
N CYS A 5 -15.03 17.11 -2.96
CA CYS A 5 -15.71 16.62 -1.75
C CYS A 5 -16.11 15.15 -1.87
N THR A 6 -16.61 14.72 -3.04
CA THR A 6 -16.97 13.32 -3.28
C THR A 6 -15.74 12.42 -3.23
N PHE A 7 -14.65 12.86 -3.84
CA PHE A 7 -13.39 12.11 -3.82
C PHE A 7 -12.84 11.93 -2.40
N TYR A 8 -12.89 12.98 -1.59
CA TYR A 8 -12.51 12.94 -0.18
C TYR A 8 -13.33 11.93 0.62
N LEU A 9 -14.66 11.93 0.48
CA LEU A 9 -15.54 10.99 1.16
C LEU A 9 -15.23 9.54 0.78
N VAL A 10 -15.02 9.29 -0.51
CA VAL A 10 -14.64 7.95 -1.01
C VAL A 10 -13.30 7.51 -0.41
N GLN A 11 -12.32 8.40 -0.36
CA GLN A 11 -11.01 8.13 0.22
C GLN A 11 -11.11 7.77 1.70
N VAL A 12 -11.81 8.59 2.50
CA VAL A 12 -12.01 8.36 3.93
C VAL A 12 -12.73 7.04 4.17
N PHE A 13 -13.84 6.80 3.47
CA PHE A 13 -14.61 5.55 3.57
C PHE A 13 -13.74 4.33 3.26
N PHE A 14 -12.97 4.38 2.18
CA PHE A 14 -12.12 3.28 1.74
C PHE A 14 -11.03 2.97 2.77
N ILE A 15 -10.32 3.99 3.27
CA ILE A 15 -9.26 3.81 4.28
C ILE A 15 -9.83 3.15 5.53
N HIS A 16 -10.97 3.61 6.05
CA HIS A 16 -11.56 3.05 7.26
C HIS A 16 -12.06 1.61 7.05
N THR A 17 -12.65 1.34 5.89
CA THR A 17 -13.12 -0.02 5.55
C THR A 17 -11.97 -1.01 5.46
N VAL A 18 -10.88 -0.64 4.81
CA VAL A 18 -9.71 -1.53 4.69
C VAL A 18 -8.96 -1.65 6.01
N LEU A 19 -8.89 -0.58 6.81
CA LEU A 19 -8.36 -0.64 8.19
C LEU A 19 -9.15 -1.62 9.05
N LEU A 20 -10.48 -1.54 9.03
CA LEU A 20 -11.35 -2.48 9.73
C LEU A 20 -11.11 -3.92 9.27
N ALA A 21 -11.00 -4.15 7.96
CA ALA A 21 -10.71 -5.47 7.40
C ALA A 21 -9.35 -6.00 7.86
N MET A 22 -8.33 -5.14 7.90
CA MET A 22 -6.99 -5.49 8.39
C MET A 22 -7.01 -5.83 9.89
N LEU A 23 -7.70 -5.04 10.71
CA LEU A 23 -7.83 -5.32 12.14
C LEU A 23 -8.60 -6.61 12.40
N LYS A 24 -9.65 -6.93 11.63
CA LYS A 24 -10.34 -8.23 11.69
C LYS A 24 -9.44 -9.40 11.35
N LEU A 25 -8.46 -9.20 10.49
CA LEU A 25 -7.50 -10.23 10.13
C LEU A 25 -6.47 -10.50 11.24
N LEU A 26 -6.12 -9.47 12.00
CA LEU A 26 -5.08 -9.53 13.03
C LEU A 26 -5.61 -9.85 14.42
N CYS A 27 -6.85 -9.44 14.73
CA CYS A 27 -7.44 -9.58 16.06
C CYS A 27 -8.28 -10.84 16.17
N ARG A 28 -8.10 -11.57 17.26
CA ARG A 28 -8.94 -12.75 17.60
C ARG A 28 -10.30 -12.37 18.18
N SER A 29 -10.40 -11.23 18.85
CA SER A 29 -11.64 -10.73 19.44
C SER A 29 -12.56 -10.17 18.37
N PRO A 30 -13.88 -10.47 18.37
CA PRO A 30 -14.81 -9.91 17.40
C PRO A 30 -15.04 -8.41 17.59
N TYR A 31 -14.83 -7.86 18.79
CA TYR A 31 -15.12 -6.45 19.13
C TYR A 31 -13.90 -5.53 18.94
N LEU A 32 -12.69 -6.05 19.13
CA LEU A 32 -11.46 -5.26 19.09
C LEU A 32 -11.22 -4.52 17.76
N PRO A 33 -11.52 -5.10 16.57
CA PRO A 33 -11.40 -4.39 15.30
C PRO A 33 -12.29 -3.15 15.20
N TYR A 34 -13.52 -3.24 15.71
CA TYR A 34 -14.45 -2.10 15.70
C TYR A 34 -14.00 -1.02 16.67
N ALA A 35 -13.57 -1.39 17.88
CA ALA A 35 -13.03 -0.46 18.86
C ALA A 35 -11.79 0.24 18.32
N GLY A 36 -10.86 -0.50 17.72
CA GLY A 36 -9.64 0.06 17.11
C GLY A 36 -9.94 1.03 15.97
N THR A 37 -10.90 0.67 15.09
CA THR A 37 -11.32 1.56 14.00
C THR A 37 -11.99 2.83 14.56
N LEU A 38 -12.83 2.69 15.58
CA LEU A 38 -13.48 3.83 16.23
C LEU A 38 -12.47 4.76 16.90
N ILE A 39 -11.48 4.20 17.61
CA ILE A 39 -10.39 4.98 18.22
C ILE A 39 -9.61 5.73 17.15
N TYR A 40 -9.33 5.11 16.00
CA TYR A 40 -8.66 5.76 14.89
C TYR A 40 -9.50 6.91 14.32
N ILE A 41 -10.81 6.71 14.13
CA ILE A 41 -11.74 7.74 13.65
C ILE A 41 -11.76 8.92 14.64
N LEU A 42 -11.98 8.65 15.92
CA LEU A 42 -12.05 9.69 16.97
C LEU A 42 -10.71 10.41 17.14
N GLY A 43 -9.60 9.68 17.11
CA GLY A 43 -8.26 10.26 17.16
C GLY A 43 -7.96 11.14 15.96
N SER A 44 -8.46 10.78 14.78
CA SER A 44 -8.35 11.57 13.56
C SER A 44 -9.19 12.85 13.63
N PHE A 45 -10.36 12.83 14.28
CA PHE A 45 -11.15 14.05 14.57
C PHE A 45 -10.45 14.97 15.56
N TRP A 46 -9.79 14.43 16.57
CA TRP A 46 -9.10 15.24 17.58
C TRP A 46 -7.89 15.95 17.01
N THR A 47 -7.22 15.37 16.03
CA THR A 47 -6.14 16.01 15.26
C THR A 47 -6.71 16.70 14.02
N ILE A 48 -7.19 17.94 14.18
CA ILE A 48 -7.70 18.80 13.09
C ILE A 48 -6.76 18.78 11.86
N GLN A 49 -5.47 18.61 12.07
CA GLN A 49 -4.47 18.48 11.00
C GLN A 49 -4.69 17.28 10.08
N THR A 50 -5.19 16.16 10.56
CA THR A 50 -5.41 14.97 9.72
C THR A 50 -6.56 15.19 8.74
N TYR A 51 -7.67 15.78 9.19
CA TYR A 51 -8.80 16.09 8.32
C TYR A 51 -8.52 17.21 7.33
N SER A 52 -7.79 18.24 7.72
CA SER A 52 -7.39 19.31 6.80
C SER A 52 -6.45 18.81 5.71
N ARG A 53 -5.57 17.85 6.01
CA ARG A 53 -4.71 17.19 5.03
C ARG A 53 -5.50 16.34 4.06
N PHE A 54 -6.43 15.51 4.54
CA PHE A 54 -7.32 14.74 3.67
C PHE A 54 -8.14 15.64 2.74
N GLY A 55 -8.62 16.78 3.24
CA GLY A 55 -9.35 17.75 2.44
C GLY A 55 -8.50 18.46 1.37
N ALA A 56 -7.18 18.50 1.54
CA ALA A 56 -6.27 19.08 0.57
C ALA A 56 -5.94 18.15 -0.63
N SER A 57 -6.44 16.91 -0.65
CA SER A 57 -6.20 15.90 -1.70
C SER A 57 -4.71 15.75 -2.05
N LEU A 58 -3.84 15.78 -1.03
CA LEU A 58 -2.40 15.66 -1.23
C LEU A 58 -2.05 14.26 -1.76
N PRO A 59 -1.10 14.12 -2.68
CA PRO A 59 -0.68 12.82 -3.22
C PRO A 59 -0.26 11.82 -2.13
N GLN A 60 0.29 12.32 -1.01
CA GLN A 60 0.67 11.51 0.15
C GLN A 60 -0.53 10.81 0.77
N GLU A 61 -1.60 11.56 1.01
CA GLU A 61 -2.83 11.05 1.62
C GLU A 61 -3.58 10.12 0.65
N PHE A 62 -3.59 10.46 -0.62
CA PHE A 62 -4.10 9.59 -1.67
C PHE A 62 -3.35 8.26 -1.74
N GLY A 63 -2.03 8.29 -1.59
CA GLY A 63 -1.17 7.09 -1.56
C GLY A 63 -1.56 6.11 -0.44
N MET A 64 -2.07 6.60 0.70
CA MET A 64 -2.49 5.74 1.82
C MET A 64 -3.64 4.80 1.46
N ILE A 65 -4.47 5.14 0.47
CA ILE A 65 -5.52 4.26 -0.06
C ILE A 65 -4.93 2.92 -0.53
N PHE A 66 -3.71 2.90 -1.01
CA PHE A 66 -3.04 1.73 -1.57
C PHE A 66 -2.07 1.07 -0.60
N VAL A 67 -1.50 1.82 0.35
CA VAL A 67 -0.60 1.27 1.40
C VAL A 67 -1.33 0.24 2.24
N ILE A 68 -2.52 0.57 2.76
CA ILE A 68 -3.26 -0.34 3.65
C ILE A 68 -3.69 -1.63 2.94
N PRO A 69 -4.25 -1.62 1.72
CA PRO A 69 -4.50 -2.85 0.97
C PRO A 69 -3.24 -3.67 0.68
N SER A 70 -2.10 -3.04 0.36
CA SER A 70 -0.87 -3.79 0.14
C SER A 70 -0.44 -4.56 1.40
N VAL A 71 -0.52 -3.93 2.57
CA VAL A 71 -0.26 -4.57 3.87
C VAL A 71 -1.27 -5.70 4.14
N TYR A 72 -2.56 -5.46 3.90
CA TYR A 72 -3.62 -6.44 4.09
C TYR A 72 -3.38 -7.70 3.25
N PHE A 73 -3.15 -7.56 1.94
CA PHE A 73 -2.95 -8.70 1.05
C PHE A 73 -1.64 -9.44 1.33
N LEU A 74 -0.60 -8.74 1.79
CA LEU A 74 0.65 -9.37 2.22
C LEU A 74 0.44 -10.26 3.47
N ILE A 75 -0.29 -9.78 4.47
CA ILE A 75 -0.66 -10.56 5.65
C ILE A 75 -1.50 -11.77 5.25
N ARG A 76 -2.52 -11.58 4.42
CA ARG A 76 -3.36 -12.68 3.89
C ARG A 76 -2.52 -13.73 3.18
N PHE A 77 -1.56 -13.32 2.36
CA PHE A 77 -0.65 -14.25 1.70
C PHE A 77 0.17 -15.07 2.71
N PHE A 78 0.77 -14.43 3.72
CA PHE A 78 1.54 -15.15 4.73
C PHE A 78 0.69 -16.01 5.66
N GLN A 79 -0.61 -15.75 5.79
CA GLN A 79 -1.54 -16.61 6.53
C GLN A 79 -2.00 -17.83 5.72
N THR A 80 -1.82 -17.82 4.40
CA THR A 80 -2.20 -18.95 3.53
C THR A 80 -1.36 -20.19 3.85
N GLU A 81 -1.99 -21.34 3.93
CA GLU A 81 -1.32 -22.63 4.13
C GLU A 81 -0.50 -23.04 2.89
N LYS A 82 0.56 -23.81 3.11
CA LYS A 82 1.50 -24.20 2.04
C LYS A 82 0.81 -24.95 0.89
N GLU A 83 -0.14 -25.81 1.21
CA GLU A 83 -0.92 -26.62 0.26
C GLU A 83 -1.76 -25.75 -0.67
N LYS A 84 -2.20 -24.58 -0.18
CA LYS A 84 -3.05 -23.64 -0.90
C LYS A 84 -2.26 -22.61 -1.73
N LEU A 85 -0.94 -22.61 -1.66
CA LEU A 85 -0.12 -21.62 -2.38
C LEU A 85 -0.32 -21.60 -3.90
N LYS A 86 -0.73 -22.73 -4.50
CA LYS A 86 -0.95 -22.85 -5.95
C LYS A 86 -2.38 -22.54 -6.38
N THR A 87 -3.29 -22.28 -5.45
CA THR A 87 -4.72 -22.05 -5.75
C THR A 87 -4.93 -20.74 -6.50
N LYS A 88 -6.09 -20.63 -7.17
CA LYS A 88 -6.52 -19.38 -7.82
C LYS A 88 -6.69 -18.24 -6.82
N GLU A 89 -7.17 -18.56 -5.61
CA GLU A 89 -7.34 -17.58 -4.52
C GLU A 89 -6.01 -16.94 -4.13
N THR A 90 -4.97 -17.76 -3.92
CA THR A 90 -3.64 -17.23 -3.56
C THR A 90 -3.02 -16.40 -4.68
N LYS A 91 -3.23 -16.79 -5.95
CA LYS A 91 -2.80 -15.98 -7.10
C LYS A 91 -3.53 -14.63 -7.14
N LEU A 92 -4.83 -14.62 -6.82
CA LEU A 92 -5.60 -13.38 -6.73
C LEU A 92 -5.09 -12.47 -5.60
N ILE A 93 -4.81 -13.03 -4.41
CA ILE A 93 -4.23 -12.30 -3.28
C ILE A 93 -2.91 -11.65 -3.69
N LEU A 94 -2.01 -12.38 -4.34
CA LEU A 94 -0.74 -11.86 -4.84
C LEU A 94 -0.93 -10.81 -5.95
N GLY A 95 -1.91 -11.00 -6.83
CA GLY A 95 -2.27 -10.01 -7.86
C GLY A 95 -2.78 -8.70 -7.27
N CYS A 96 -3.66 -8.78 -6.27
CA CYS A 96 -4.15 -7.60 -5.54
C CYS A 96 -3.01 -6.92 -4.76
N PHE A 97 -2.11 -7.70 -4.14
CA PHE A 97 -0.91 -7.15 -3.52
C PHE A 97 -0.04 -6.42 -4.55
N ALA A 98 0.24 -7.06 -5.69
CA ALA A 98 1.06 -6.46 -6.75
C ALA A 98 0.48 -5.14 -7.24
N LEU A 99 -0.83 -5.09 -7.49
CA LEU A 99 -1.52 -3.89 -7.93
C LEU A 99 -1.47 -2.78 -6.87
N ALA A 100 -1.86 -3.09 -5.63
CA ALA A 100 -1.86 -2.10 -4.54
C ALA A 100 -0.44 -1.57 -4.27
N PHE A 101 0.55 -2.46 -4.23
CA PHE A 101 1.94 -2.09 -3.98
C PHE A 101 2.53 -1.28 -5.14
N SER A 102 2.24 -1.64 -6.41
CA SER A 102 2.69 -0.87 -7.56
C SER A 102 2.11 0.55 -7.59
N LEU A 103 0.83 0.72 -7.25
CA LEU A 103 0.20 2.03 -7.13
C LEU A 103 0.82 2.85 -5.98
N THR A 104 1.13 2.22 -4.84
CA THR A 104 1.84 2.88 -3.74
C THR A 104 3.19 3.41 -4.21
N LEU A 105 3.97 2.58 -4.93
CA LEU A 105 5.28 2.95 -5.47
C LEU A 105 5.19 4.10 -6.49
N ALA A 106 4.15 4.10 -7.34
CA ALA A 106 3.98 5.08 -8.41
C ALA A 106 3.53 6.46 -7.91
N ILE A 107 2.76 6.53 -6.81
CA ILE A 107 2.10 7.77 -6.40
C ILE A 107 3.03 8.68 -5.60
N HIS A 108 3.68 8.15 -4.56
CA HIS A 108 4.48 9.00 -3.69
C HIS A 108 5.58 8.26 -2.93
N PHE A 109 6.76 8.87 -2.86
CA PHE A 109 7.93 8.32 -2.18
C PHE A 109 7.69 7.97 -0.70
N TYR A 110 7.01 8.84 0.06
CA TYR A 110 6.70 8.54 1.48
C TYR A 110 5.78 7.33 1.64
N GLY A 111 4.78 7.17 0.76
CA GLY A 111 3.95 5.97 0.73
C GLY A 111 4.78 4.71 0.50
N THR A 112 5.74 4.79 -0.40
CA THR A 112 6.71 3.71 -0.68
C THR A 112 7.54 3.35 0.56
N MET A 113 8.07 4.35 1.26
CA MET A 113 8.84 4.13 2.50
C MET A 113 8.00 3.44 3.59
N ILE A 114 6.78 3.93 3.82
CA ILE A 114 5.85 3.35 4.80
C ILE A 114 5.50 1.92 4.42
N ALA A 115 5.13 1.68 3.16
CA ALA A 115 4.81 0.33 2.68
C ALA A 115 6.00 -0.62 2.79
N GLY A 116 7.21 -0.16 2.47
CA GLY A 116 8.44 -0.91 2.62
C GLY A 116 8.70 -1.33 4.07
N LEU A 117 8.61 -0.38 5.00
CA LEU A 117 8.76 -0.65 6.44
C LEU A 117 7.70 -1.63 6.95
N CYS A 118 6.44 -1.48 6.51
CA CYS A 118 5.37 -2.42 6.84
C CYS A 118 5.67 -3.83 6.29
N CYS A 119 6.15 -3.93 5.04
CA CYS A 119 6.52 -5.21 4.44
C CYS A 119 7.65 -5.90 5.22
N ILE A 120 8.66 -5.15 5.64
CA ILE A 120 9.77 -5.67 6.48
C ILE A 120 9.22 -6.15 7.82
N GLY A 121 8.39 -5.35 8.50
CA GLY A 121 7.77 -5.72 9.76
C GLY A 121 6.92 -6.99 9.66
N ILE A 122 6.13 -7.13 8.59
CA ILE A 122 5.31 -8.31 8.33
C ILE A 122 6.20 -9.53 8.05
N ALA A 123 7.23 -9.37 7.21
CA ALA A 123 8.18 -10.45 6.93
C ALA A 123 8.89 -10.92 8.21
N GLY A 124 9.24 -10.00 9.11
CA GLY A 124 9.78 -10.31 10.45
C GLY A 124 8.78 -11.06 11.32
N GLY A 125 7.51 -10.63 11.38
CA GLY A 125 6.44 -11.31 12.12
C GLY A 125 6.11 -12.71 11.59
N PHE A 126 6.29 -12.94 10.29
CA PHE A 126 6.11 -14.23 9.62
C PHE A 126 7.44 -14.85 9.17
N CYS A 127 8.53 -14.63 9.92
CA CYS A 127 9.89 -14.99 9.52
C CYS A 127 10.03 -16.46 9.09
N LEU A 128 9.41 -17.42 9.81
CA LEU A 128 9.46 -18.83 9.46
C LEU A 128 8.83 -19.12 8.07
N ARG A 129 7.75 -18.41 7.72
CA ARG A 129 7.13 -18.53 6.40
C ARG A 129 7.92 -17.78 5.34
N PHE A 130 8.42 -16.60 5.68
CA PHE A 130 9.26 -15.82 4.79
C PHE A 130 10.53 -16.56 4.38
N LEU A 131 11.19 -17.26 5.31
CA LEU A 131 12.37 -18.07 5.03
C LEU A 131 12.06 -19.36 4.23
N ASN A 132 10.80 -19.76 4.12
CA ASN A 132 10.42 -20.89 3.28
C ASN A 132 10.55 -20.51 1.81
N ARG A 133 11.34 -21.29 1.05
CA ARG A 133 11.68 -21.06 -0.37
C ARG A 133 10.47 -20.77 -1.27
N GLU A 134 9.32 -21.42 -1.02
CA GLU A 134 8.13 -21.25 -1.86
C GLU A 134 7.46 -19.89 -1.64
N TYR A 135 7.30 -19.48 -0.36
CA TYR A 135 6.76 -18.16 -0.01
C TYR A 135 7.70 -17.05 -0.47
N PHE A 136 8.99 -17.18 -0.15
CA PHE A 136 10.01 -16.22 -0.54
C PHE A 136 10.03 -15.98 -2.05
N ARG A 137 10.11 -17.05 -2.85
CA ARG A 137 10.13 -16.94 -4.32
C ARG A 137 8.90 -16.22 -4.85
N ARG A 138 7.70 -16.54 -4.33
CA ARG A 138 6.46 -15.93 -4.78
C ARG A 138 6.41 -14.45 -4.46
N ILE A 139 6.78 -14.05 -3.23
CA ILE A 139 6.76 -12.66 -2.84
C ILE A 139 7.82 -11.84 -3.60
N MET A 140 9.00 -12.41 -3.84
CA MET A 140 10.04 -11.75 -4.62
C MET A 140 9.61 -11.53 -6.07
N ILE A 141 9.03 -12.55 -6.73
CA ILE A 141 8.50 -12.39 -8.09
C ILE A 141 7.41 -11.33 -8.12
N THR A 142 6.48 -11.36 -7.16
CA THR A 142 5.39 -10.39 -7.07
C THR A 142 5.92 -8.99 -6.82
N GLY A 143 6.93 -8.83 -5.96
CA GLY A 143 7.61 -7.56 -5.73
C GLY A 143 8.26 -6.99 -6.99
N ILE A 144 8.98 -7.83 -7.75
CA ILE A 144 9.58 -7.44 -9.03
C ILE A 144 8.50 -6.98 -10.03
N ILE A 145 7.41 -7.73 -10.14
CA ILE A 145 6.27 -7.36 -10.99
C ILE A 145 5.68 -6.01 -10.55
N SER A 146 5.54 -5.79 -9.24
CA SER A 146 5.03 -4.53 -8.71
C SER A 146 5.91 -3.34 -9.07
N VAL A 147 7.23 -3.47 -8.94
CA VAL A 147 8.19 -2.44 -9.33
C VAL A 147 8.12 -2.17 -10.84
N PHE A 148 8.07 -3.22 -11.65
CA PHE A 148 7.93 -3.08 -13.10
C PHE A 148 6.66 -2.34 -13.48
N LEU A 149 5.51 -2.71 -12.89
CA LEU A 149 4.22 -2.05 -13.12
C LEU A 149 4.24 -0.58 -12.66
N ALA A 150 4.93 -0.26 -11.57
CA ALA A 150 5.04 1.11 -11.08
C ALA A 150 5.88 2.02 -11.99
N VAL A 151 6.94 1.47 -12.56
CA VAL A 151 7.87 2.23 -13.43
C VAL A 151 7.38 2.31 -14.87
N LEU A 152 6.56 1.36 -15.31
CA LEU A 152 6.09 1.25 -16.70
C LEU A 152 5.46 2.54 -17.26
N PRO A 153 4.49 3.20 -16.59
CA PRO A 153 3.88 4.42 -17.11
C PRO A 153 4.89 5.56 -17.25
N MET A 154 5.81 5.66 -16.30
CA MET A 154 6.86 6.67 -16.31
C MET A 154 7.88 6.40 -17.43
N GLY A 155 8.24 5.14 -17.67
CA GLY A 155 9.10 4.74 -18.78
C GLY A 155 8.46 5.05 -20.13
N ILE A 156 7.16 4.78 -20.30
CA ILE A 156 6.40 5.12 -21.52
C ILE A 156 6.41 6.63 -21.74
N ALA A 157 6.12 7.42 -20.71
CA ALA A 157 6.12 8.88 -20.79
C ALA A 157 7.51 9.44 -21.16
N PHE A 158 8.58 8.89 -20.57
CA PHE A 158 9.96 9.28 -20.87
C PHE A 158 10.33 8.99 -22.33
N VAL A 159 10.01 7.81 -22.85
CA VAL A 159 10.23 7.45 -24.27
C VAL A 159 9.40 8.34 -25.19
N GLY A 160 8.22 8.78 -24.76
CA GLY A 160 7.38 9.76 -25.45
C GLY A 160 7.88 11.21 -25.39
N GLY A 161 9.06 11.47 -24.83
CA GLY A 161 9.68 12.79 -24.75
C GLY A 161 9.24 13.65 -23.57
N THR A 162 8.49 13.08 -22.61
CA THR A 162 8.11 13.80 -21.39
C THR A 162 9.25 13.73 -20.39
N PRO A 163 9.81 14.87 -19.91
CA PRO A 163 10.90 14.86 -18.94
C PRO A 163 10.44 14.26 -17.62
N LEU A 164 11.35 13.54 -16.96
CA LEU A 164 11.11 13.01 -15.61
C LEU A 164 10.96 14.17 -14.62
N GLN A 165 9.80 14.24 -13.97
CA GLN A 165 9.48 15.27 -12.99
C GLN A 165 9.29 14.67 -11.59
N GLY A 166 9.19 15.54 -10.58
CA GLY A 166 8.99 15.14 -9.19
C GLY A 166 10.23 14.58 -8.52
N SER A 167 10.04 13.68 -7.56
CA SER A 167 11.11 13.16 -6.70
C SER A 167 12.22 12.43 -7.49
N LEU A 168 11.88 11.81 -8.59
CA LEU A 168 12.85 11.09 -9.42
C LEU A 168 13.68 12.04 -10.26
N GLY A 169 13.08 13.08 -10.86
CA GLY A 169 13.78 14.13 -11.57
C GLY A 169 14.72 14.90 -10.65
N TRP A 170 14.26 15.23 -9.43
CA TRP A 170 15.09 15.85 -8.41
C TRP A 170 16.25 14.95 -7.98
N GLY A 171 16.00 13.66 -7.71
CA GLY A 171 17.05 12.71 -7.33
C GLY A 171 18.12 12.57 -8.41
N LEU A 172 17.72 12.50 -9.68
CA LEU A 172 18.67 12.45 -10.80
C LEU A 172 19.47 13.74 -10.95
N SER A 173 18.87 14.91 -10.73
CA SER A 173 19.61 16.18 -10.78
C SER A 173 20.67 16.26 -9.68
N VAL A 174 20.37 15.79 -8.47
CA VAL A 174 21.35 15.73 -7.36
C VAL A 174 22.51 14.79 -7.68
N ILE A 175 22.24 13.63 -8.29
CA ILE A 175 23.28 12.67 -8.68
C ILE A 175 24.16 13.23 -9.79
N ASN A 176 23.61 13.97 -10.73
CA ASN A 176 24.33 14.57 -11.85
C ASN A 176 25.03 15.91 -11.52
N GLY A 177 25.04 16.31 -10.23
CA GLY A 177 25.77 17.48 -9.78
C GLY A 177 25.16 18.81 -10.23
N GLY A 178 23.80 18.82 -10.42
CA GLY A 178 23.04 20.00 -10.83
C GLY A 178 23.02 21.14 -9.85
#